data_bd12d8b65aec3c45b818f6e7a0b24b5b
#
_entry.id   bd12d8b65aec3c45b818f6e7a0b24b5b
#
_cell.length_a   1.000
_cell.length_b   1.000
_cell.length_c   1.000
_cell.angle_alpha   90.00
_cell.angle_beta   90.00
_cell.angle_gamma   90.00
#
_symmetry.space_group_name_H-M   'P 1'
#
loop_
_entity.id
_entity.type
_entity.pdbx_description
1 polymer ?
#
loop_
_entity_poly.entity_id
_entity_poly.type
_entity_poly.pdbx_seq_one_letter_code
_entity_poly.pdbx_strand_id
1 'polypeptide(L)'
;MTELKLGSLFDGIGGFPLAATMNDIRPVWASEIEPFPMAVTAYRFPQMKHMGDITKLHGANLPVVDVIAGGSPCQDLSVAGKREGLAGERSGLFMEQVRIVKEMRKQDRRRMRNHRRRTDEFIRPRYMLWENVPGAFSSGETHGADFHTVLEEVCRIKEADVSIPGPPGGAWTPAGLIMGEGFSVAWRVLDAQFWGVPQ
;
A
#
# COMPACT_ATOMS: atom_id res chain seq x y z
N MET A 1 -0.11 17.22 -19.08
CA MET A 1 -0.28 15.94 -18.33
C MET A 1 -0.99 16.31 -17.03
N THR A 2 -1.98 15.54 -16.58
CA THR A 2 -2.60 15.76 -15.27
C THR A 2 -1.62 15.36 -14.17
N GLU A 3 -1.41 16.25 -13.19
CA GLU A 3 -0.59 16.02 -12.01
C GLU A 3 -1.02 14.76 -11.25
N LEU A 4 -0.08 13.86 -10.95
CA LEU A 4 -0.35 12.69 -10.11
C LEU A 4 -0.54 13.12 -8.65
N LYS A 5 -1.35 12.36 -7.91
CA LYS A 5 -1.73 12.64 -6.51
C LYS A 5 -1.39 11.46 -5.62
N LEU A 6 -0.84 11.74 -4.44
CA LEU A 6 -0.49 10.75 -3.42
C LEU A 6 -1.43 10.82 -2.22
N GLY A 7 -1.84 9.63 -1.73
CA GLY A 7 -2.29 9.38 -0.37
C GLY A 7 -1.24 8.55 0.35
N SER A 8 -0.80 9.01 1.52
CA SER A 8 0.24 8.34 2.32
C SER A 8 -0.37 7.68 3.54
N LEU A 9 0.03 6.45 3.83
CA LEU A 9 -0.41 5.67 4.97
C LEU A 9 0.79 5.34 5.86
N PHE A 10 0.58 5.34 7.18
CA PHE A 10 1.67 5.17 8.15
C PHE A 10 2.79 6.17 7.88
N ASP A 11 2.37 7.44 7.75
CA ASP A 11 3.16 8.47 7.08
C ASP A 11 4.45 8.85 7.82
N GLY A 12 4.50 8.61 9.14
CA GLY A 12 5.63 9.03 9.97
C GLY A 12 5.90 10.53 9.79
N ILE A 13 7.16 10.89 9.63
CA ILE A 13 7.60 12.29 9.43
C ILE A 13 7.51 12.75 7.97
N GLY A 14 6.83 12.01 7.09
CA GLY A 14 6.54 12.42 5.72
C GLY A 14 7.56 12.02 4.67
N GLY A 15 8.17 10.84 4.80
CA GLY A 15 9.12 10.32 3.81
C GLY A 15 8.48 10.13 2.42
N PHE A 16 7.30 9.51 2.36
CA PHE A 16 6.57 9.34 1.09
C PHE A 16 6.09 10.67 0.48
N PRO A 17 5.49 11.62 1.24
CA PRO A 17 5.19 12.95 0.74
C PRO A 17 6.40 13.70 0.20
N LEU A 18 7.55 13.61 0.87
CA LEU A 18 8.78 14.24 0.39
C LEU A 18 9.23 13.63 -0.95
N ALA A 19 9.32 12.29 -1.02
CA ALA A 19 9.68 11.60 -2.25
C ALA A 19 8.70 11.90 -3.38
N ALA A 20 7.41 11.97 -3.10
CA ALA A 20 6.38 12.34 -4.06
C ALA A 20 6.62 13.74 -4.63
N THR A 21 6.86 14.73 -3.75
CA THR A 21 7.13 16.12 -4.17
C THR A 21 8.38 16.22 -5.03
N MET A 22 9.43 15.46 -4.73
CA MET A 22 10.66 15.41 -5.54
C MET A 22 10.44 14.79 -6.93
N ASN A 23 9.32 14.11 -7.15
CA ASN A 23 8.96 13.47 -8.42
C ASN A 23 7.69 14.06 -9.04
N ASP A 24 7.36 15.32 -8.76
CA ASP A 24 6.20 16.03 -9.30
C ASP A 24 4.85 15.33 -9.02
N ILE A 25 4.78 14.61 -7.91
CA ILE A 25 3.55 13.98 -7.42
C ILE A 25 3.05 14.79 -6.20
N ARG A 26 1.82 15.24 -6.23
CA ARG A 26 1.26 16.08 -5.17
C ARG A 26 0.72 15.24 -4.00
N PRO A 27 1.24 15.39 -2.77
CA PRO A 27 0.64 14.86 -1.56
C PRO A 27 -0.71 15.52 -1.28
N VAL A 28 -1.75 14.71 -1.11
CA VAL A 28 -3.12 15.21 -0.90
C VAL A 28 -3.58 14.97 0.53
N TRP A 29 -3.30 13.79 1.06
CA TRP A 29 -3.65 13.42 2.41
C TRP A 29 -2.69 12.35 2.97
N ALA A 30 -2.61 12.30 4.30
CA ALA A 30 -1.84 11.30 5.02
C ALA A 30 -2.64 10.72 6.20
N SER A 31 -2.37 9.45 6.53
CA SER A 31 -2.86 8.76 7.72
C SER A 31 -1.67 8.47 8.63
N GLU A 32 -1.73 9.03 9.83
CA GLU A 32 -0.75 8.87 10.92
C GLU A 32 -1.50 9.08 12.24
N ILE A 33 -1.06 8.43 13.31
CA ILE A 33 -1.68 8.53 14.63
C ILE A 33 -0.80 9.25 15.65
N GLU A 34 0.51 9.27 15.41
CA GLU A 34 1.47 9.84 16.36
C GLU A 34 1.51 11.38 16.26
N PRO A 35 1.30 12.10 17.35
CA PRO A 35 1.20 13.58 17.32
C PRO A 35 2.46 14.27 16.80
N PHE A 36 3.66 13.78 17.17
CA PHE A 36 4.91 14.40 16.75
C PHE A 36 5.15 14.29 15.24
N PRO A 37 5.09 13.10 14.60
CA PRO A 37 5.13 12.97 13.14
C PRO A 37 4.08 13.84 12.44
N MET A 38 2.84 13.86 12.92
CA MET A 38 1.77 14.69 12.36
C MET A 38 2.12 16.18 12.41
N ALA A 39 2.72 16.66 13.48
CA ALA A 39 3.15 18.07 13.57
C ALA A 39 4.26 18.39 12.56
N VAL A 40 5.22 17.49 12.36
CA VAL A 40 6.29 17.63 11.37
C VAL A 40 5.71 17.73 9.95
N THR A 41 4.81 16.84 9.59
CA THR A 41 4.23 16.80 8.25
C THR A 41 3.25 17.95 8.02
N ALA A 42 2.51 18.39 9.03
CA ALA A 42 1.66 19.59 8.95
C ALA A 42 2.50 20.86 8.67
N TYR A 43 3.67 20.97 9.27
CA TYR A 43 4.59 22.07 9.02
C TYR A 43 5.19 22.02 7.60
N ARG A 44 5.64 20.83 7.16
CA ARG A 44 6.32 20.66 5.86
C ARG A 44 5.36 20.65 4.67
N PHE A 45 4.16 20.11 4.85
CA PHE A 45 3.15 19.93 3.80
C PHE A 45 1.80 20.55 4.23
N PRO A 46 1.73 21.89 4.38
CA PRO A 46 0.55 22.55 4.95
C PRO A 46 -0.73 22.37 4.13
N GLN A 47 -0.63 21.95 2.86
CA GLN A 47 -1.77 21.66 1.99
C GLN A 47 -2.24 20.20 2.08
N MET A 48 -1.46 19.32 2.71
CA MET A 48 -1.79 17.92 2.88
C MET A 48 -2.74 17.73 4.07
N LYS A 49 -3.84 17.00 3.86
CA LYS A 49 -4.84 16.74 4.91
C LYS A 49 -4.41 15.57 5.79
N HIS A 50 -4.46 15.74 7.10
CA HIS A 50 -4.29 14.65 8.05
C HIS A 50 -5.62 13.94 8.28
N MET A 51 -5.64 12.61 8.05
CA MET A 51 -6.84 11.78 8.11
C MET A 51 -6.91 10.93 9.40
N GLY A 52 -5.82 10.90 10.19
CA GLY A 52 -5.75 10.15 11.46
C GLY A 52 -5.61 8.64 11.27
N ASP A 53 -6.29 7.89 12.12
CA ASP A 53 -6.19 6.43 12.25
C ASP A 53 -6.77 5.68 11.05
N ILE A 54 -5.94 4.89 10.37
CA ILE A 54 -6.31 4.11 9.18
C ILE A 54 -7.47 3.15 9.45
N THR A 55 -7.56 2.60 10.66
CA THR A 55 -8.63 1.64 11.03
C THR A 55 -10.01 2.28 11.08
N LYS A 56 -10.07 3.62 11.21
CA LYS A 56 -11.29 4.43 11.23
C LYS A 56 -11.63 5.05 9.88
N LEU A 57 -10.75 4.90 8.89
CA LEU A 57 -10.95 5.48 7.57
C LEU A 57 -11.82 4.59 6.68
N HIS A 58 -12.64 5.22 5.87
CA HIS A 58 -13.35 4.58 4.77
C HIS A 58 -12.82 5.11 3.45
N GLY A 59 -12.19 4.25 2.64
CA GLY A 59 -11.57 4.62 1.37
C GLY A 59 -12.53 5.31 0.40
N ALA A 60 -13.83 4.98 0.46
CA ALA A 60 -14.85 5.63 -0.36
C ALA A 60 -15.02 7.13 -0.07
N ASN A 61 -14.64 7.59 1.12
CA ASN A 61 -14.77 8.97 1.58
C ASN A 61 -13.48 9.78 1.43
N LEU A 62 -12.37 9.12 1.13
CA LEU A 62 -11.08 9.77 0.96
C LEU A 62 -10.99 10.55 -0.35
N PRO A 63 -10.23 11.66 -0.39
CA PRO A 63 -9.93 12.35 -1.64
C PRO A 63 -9.27 11.39 -2.64
N VAL A 64 -9.70 11.45 -3.89
CA VAL A 64 -9.20 10.57 -4.95
C VAL A 64 -7.74 10.89 -5.24
N VAL A 65 -6.90 9.85 -5.25
CA VAL A 65 -5.47 9.92 -5.55
C VAL A 65 -5.09 8.86 -6.58
N ASP A 66 -3.96 9.03 -7.23
CA ASP A 66 -3.43 8.09 -8.23
C ASP A 66 -2.52 7.04 -7.61
N VAL A 67 -1.82 7.42 -6.53
CA VAL A 67 -0.84 6.60 -5.81
C VAL A 67 -1.27 6.49 -4.36
N ILE A 68 -1.22 5.28 -3.81
CA ILE A 68 -1.22 5.01 -2.37
C ILE A 68 0.15 4.45 -2.00
N ALA A 69 0.83 5.07 -1.05
CA ALA A 69 2.07 4.56 -0.47
C ALA A 69 1.89 4.32 1.02
N GLY A 70 2.52 3.29 1.56
CA GLY A 70 2.49 3.00 2.98
C GLY A 70 3.54 1.98 3.41
N GLY A 71 4.13 2.20 4.59
CA GLY A 71 5.02 1.27 5.27
C GLY A 71 4.34 0.77 6.54
N SER A 72 3.58 -0.32 6.45
CA SER A 72 2.92 -0.89 7.63
C SER A 72 3.94 -1.46 8.61
N PRO A 73 3.71 -1.36 9.95
CA PRO A 73 4.59 -1.97 10.94
C PRO A 73 4.80 -3.47 10.72
N CYS A 74 6.05 -3.94 10.85
CA CYS A 74 6.43 -5.35 10.60
C CYS A 74 5.76 -6.34 11.54
N GLN A 75 5.39 -5.93 12.74
CA GLN A 75 4.82 -6.80 13.77
C GLN A 75 3.47 -7.39 13.37
N ASP A 76 2.83 -6.84 12.36
CA ASP A 76 1.49 -7.25 11.92
C ASP A 76 1.49 -8.30 10.79
N LEU A 77 2.64 -8.65 10.22
CA LEU A 77 2.72 -9.69 9.19
C LEU A 77 2.52 -11.10 9.76
N SER A 78 2.99 -11.35 10.99
CA SER A 78 2.91 -12.67 11.65
C SER A 78 1.49 -13.10 12.03
N VAL A 79 0.48 -12.31 11.79
CA VAL A 79 -0.92 -12.60 12.14
C VAL A 79 -1.71 -13.27 11.01
N ALA A 80 -1.10 -13.48 9.84
CA ALA A 80 -1.73 -14.23 8.75
C ALA A 80 -1.95 -15.74 9.07
N GLY A 81 -1.40 -16.24 10.19
CA GLY A 81 -1.40 -17.66 10.55
C GLY A 81 -2.65 -18.21 11.23
N LYS A 82 -3.65 -17.41 11.61
CA LYS A 82 -4.91 -17.94 12.12
C LYS A 82 -6.06 -17.63 11.15
N ARG A 83 -6.29 -18.56 10.24
CA ARG A 83 -7.50 -18.68 9.43
C ARG A 83 -8.72 -19.04 10.31
N GLU A 84 -9.08 -18.18 11.22
CA GLU A 84 -10.44 -18.13 11.74
C GLU A 84 -11.11 -16.95 11.03
N GLY A 85 -12.03 -17.26 10.15
CA GLY A 85 -12.81 -16.45 9.22
C GLY A 85 -12.79 -14.93 9.43
N LEU A 86 -13.22 -14.17 8.44
CA LEU A 86 -13.33 -12.69 8.34
C LEU A 86 -13.91 -11.94 9.57
N ALA A 87 -13.98 -12.56 10.75
CA ALA A 87 -14.48 -12.06 12.02
C ALA A 87 -13.43 -12.00 13.15
N GLY A 88 -12.15 -12.36 12.89
CA GLY A 88 -11.08 -12.29 13.90
C GLY A 88 -10.49 -10.89 14.01
N GLU A 89 -10.43 -10.34 15.20
CA GLU A 89 -10.05 -8.97 15.60
C GLU A 89 -8.59 -8.54 15.31
N ARG A 90 -7.89 -9.12 14.34
CA ARG A 90 -6.51 -8.75 13.96
C ARG A 90 -6.29 -8.90 12.44
N SER A 91 -7.00 -8.13 11.65
CA SER A 91 -6.50 -7.83 10.32
C SER A 91 -5.28 -6.92 10.49
N GLY A 92 -4.07 -7.42 10.19
CA GLY A 92 -2.86 -6.62 10.30
C GLY A 92 -2.98 -5.29 9.52
N LEU A 93 -2.26 -4.27 9.94
CA LEU A 93 -2.36 -2.92 9.38
C LEU A 93 -2.06 -2.89 7.86
N PHE A 94 -1.30 -3.87 7.34
CA PHE A 94 -1.18 -4.08 5.90
C PHE A 94 -2.53 -4.36 5.24
N MET A 95 -3.41 -5.17 5.87
CA MET A 95 -4.74 -5.45 5.33
C MET A 95 -5.63 -4.20 5.29
N GLU A 96 -5.41 -3.27 6.22
CA GLU A 96 -6.07 -1.97 6.18
C GLU A 96 -5.66 -1.15 4.95
N GLN A 97 -4.38 -1.17 4.58
CA GLN A 97 -3.92 -0.55 3.32
C GLN A 97 -4.60 -1.18 2.11
N VAL A 98 -4.67 -2.51 2.04
CA VAL A 98 -5.37 -3.24 0.97
C VAL A 98 -6.86 -2.88 0.95
N ARG A 99 -7.51 -2.84 2.11
CA ARG A 99 -8.92 -2.45 2.26
C ARG A 99 -9.19 -1.05 1.71
N ILE A 100 -8.38 -0.07 2.12
CA ILE A 100 -8.50 1.32 1.65
C ILE A 100 -8.40 1.39 0.12
N VAL A 101 -7.42 0.71 -0.47
CA VAL A 101 -7.25 0.68 -1.93
C VAL A 101 -8.47 0.04 -2.61
N LYS A 102 -8.96 -1.10 -2.12
CA LYS A 102 -10.16 -1.78 -2.64
C LYS A 102 -11.40 -0.88 -2.58
N GLU A 103 -11.61 -0.21 -1.46
CA GLU A 103 -12.76 0.71 -1.25
C GLU A 103 -12.68 1.95 -2.15
N MET A 104 -11.50 2.58 -2.28
CA MET A 104 -11.28 3.71 -3.16
C MET A 104 -11.56 3.34 -4.62
N ARG A 105 -11.01 2.23 -5.09
CA ARG A 105 -11.24 1.72 -6.46
C ARG A 105 -12.70 1.40 -6.72
N LYS A 106 -13.38 0.77 -5.75
CA LYS A 106 -14.83 0.48 -5.85
C LYS A 106 -15.64 1.77 -6.01
N GLN A 107 -15.30 2.80 -5.24
CA GLN A 107 -15.98 4.10 -5.31
C GLN A 107 -15.66 4.85 -6.61
N ASP A 108 -14.40 4.86 -7.05
CA ASP A 108 -14.00 5.53 -8.29
C ASP A 108 -14.64 4.85 -9.52
N ARG A 109 -14.73 3.50 -9.52
CA ARG A 109 -15.50 2.74 -10.53
C ARG A 109 -16.96 3.16 -10.59
N ARG A 110 -17.60 3.43 -9.45
CA ARG A 110 -18.98 3.94 -9.40
C ARG A 110 -19.09 5.35 -9.99
N ARG A 111 -18.13 6.24 -9.69
CA ARG A 111 -18.07 7.60 -10.25
C ARG A 111 -17.90 7.58 -11.77
N MET A 112 -17.07 6.66 -12.28
CA MET A 112 -16.78 6.53 -13.71
C MET A 112 -17.91 5.83 -14.52
N ARG A 113 -18.90 5.21 -13.88
CA ARG A 113 -20.02 4.53 -14.57
C ARG A 113 -20.76 5.42 -15.57
N ASN A 114 -20.76 6.73 -15.33
CA ASN A 114 -21.43 7.72 -16.16
C ASN A 114 -20.52 8.32 -17.26
N HIS A 115 -19.25 7.93 -17.31
CA HIS A 115 -18.31 8.41 -18.32
C HIS A 115 -18.09 7.37 -19.42
N ARG A 116 -18.05 7.81 -20.69
CA ARG A 116 -17.93 6.94 -21.88
C ARG A 116 -16.61 6.16 -21.97
N ARG A 117 -15.57 6.52 -21.23
CA ARG A 117 -14.29 5.80 -21.16
C ARG A 117 -14.27 4.89 -19.91
N ARG A 118 -14.54 3.61 -20.10
CA ARG A 118 -14.66 2.60 -19.03
C ARG A 118 -13.56 1.54 -19.12
N THR A 119 -12.31 1.94 -19.19
CA THR A 119 -11.23 0.97 -19.03
C THR A 119 -10.75 0.96 -17.58
N ASP A 120 -10.49 -0.22 -17.04
CA ASP A 120 -10.11 -0.41 -15.63
C ASP A 120 -8.75 0.27 -15.30
N GLU A 121 -7.95 0.57 -16.32
CA GLU A 121 -6.69 1.30 -16.22
C GLU A 121 -6.85 2.74 -15.68
N PHE A 122 -8.05 3.35 -15.83
CA PHE A 122 -8.31 4.70 -15.33
C PHE A 122 -8.90 4.74 -13.92
N ILE A 123 -9.21 3.57 -13.32
CA ILE A 123 -9.77 3.50 -11.97
C ILE A 123 -8.65 3.74 -10.94
N ARG A 124 -8.88 4.72 -10.08
CA ARG A 124 -7.91 5.15 -9.06
C ARG A 124 -8.20 4.57 -7.66
N PRO A 125 -7.15 4.36 -6.86
CA PRO A 125 -5.74 4.53 -7.19
C PRO A 125 -5.26 3.52 -8.23
N ARG A 126 -4.32 3.95 -9.08
CA ARG A 126 -3.70 3.11 -10.11
C ARG A 126 -2.45 2.39 -9.62
N TYR A 127 -1.77 3.01 -8.66
CA TYR A 127 -0.52 2.52 -8.11
C TYR A 127 -0.66 2.33 -6.61
N MET A 128 -0.12 1.24 -6.12
CA MET A 128 0.05 0.95 -4.69
C MET A 128 1.52 0.64 -4.44
N LEU A 129 2.10 1.30 -3.46
CA LEU A 129 3.46 1.05 -3.00
C LEU A 129 3.37 0.61 -1.54
N TRP A 130 4.01 -0.51 -1.24
CA TRP A 130 4.18 -1.00 0.12
C TRP A 130 5.67 -1.11 0.43
N GLU A 131 6.09 -0.53 1.52
CA GLU A 131 7.45 -0.56 2.02
C GLU A 131 7.50 -1.41 3.28
N ASN A 132 8.55 -2.24 3.41
CA ASN A 132 8.79 -3.01 4.62
C ASN A 132 10.26 -3.47 4.68
N VAL A 133 10.66 -4.02 5.84
CA VAL A 133 12.00 -4.57 6.03
C VAL A 133 12.18 -5.91 5.32
N PRO A 134 13.41 -6.28 4.92
CA PRO A 134 13.69 -7.55 4.24
C PRO A 134 13.26 -8.81 5.03
N GLY A 135 13.12 -8.71 6.37
CA GLY A 135 12.58 -9.77 7.21
C GLY A 135 11.20 -10.29 6.79
N ALA A 136 10.40 -9.49 6.09
CA ALA A 136 9.13 -9.90 5.52
C ALA A 136 9.26 -11.12 4.58
N PHE A 137 10.39 -11.28 3.90
CA PHE A 137 10.64 -12.39 2.98
C PHE A 137 10.83 -13.74 3.66
N SER A 138 11.13 -13.75 4.96
CA SER A 138 11.40 -14.97 5.72
C SER A 138 10.39 -15.23 6.83
N SER A 139 9.49 -14.27 7.10
CA SER A 139 8.49 -14.38 8.16
C SER A 139 7.33 -15.32 7.81
N GLY A 140 6.59 -15.76 8.85
CA GLY A 140 5.43 -16.62 8.76
C GLY A 140 5.63 -18.01 9.37
N GLU A 141 4.57 -18.81 9.44
CA GLU A 141 4.60 -20.20 9.96
C GLU A 141 5.52 -21.10 9.15
N THR A 142 5.60 -20.89 7.86
CA THR A 142 6.62 -21.43 6.97
C THR A 142 7.42 -20.28 6.40
N HIS A 143 8.70 -20.53 6.09
CA HIS A 143 9.59 -19.51 5.58
C HIS A 143 8.99 -18.77 4.38
N GLY A 144 8.76 -17.47 4.52
CA GLY A 144 8.21 -16.60 3.47
C GLY A 144 6.69 -16.66 3.27
N ALA A 145 5.93 -17.29 4.17
CA ALA A 145 4.47 -17.39 4.08
C ALA A 145 3.79 -16.02 4.19
N ASP A 146 4.32 -15.13 5.01
CA ASP A 146 3.75 -13.78 5.16
C ASP A 146 3.87 -12.98 3.88
N PHE A 147 5.04 -13.00 3.23
CA PHE A 147 5.21 -12.29 1.97
C PHE A 147 4.39 -12.91 0.83
N HIS A 148 4.21 -14.24 0.83
CA HIS A 148 3.26 -14.90 -0.08
C HIS A 148 1.85 -14.32 0.07
N THR A 149 1.38 -14.21 1.32
CA THR A 149 0.07 -13.62 1.62
C THR A 149 -0.01 -12.16 1.16
N VAL A 150 1.05 -11.36 1.38
CA VAL A 150 1.12 -9.97 0.89
C VAL A 150 0.93 -9.93 -0.63
N LEU A 151 1.66 -10.75 -1.38
CA LEU A 151 1.57 -10.78 -2.84
C LEU A 151 0.17 -11.20 -3.32
N GLU A 152 -0.42 -12.24 -2.70
CA GLU A 152 -1.78 -12.66 -3.04
C GLU A 152 -2.80 -11.55 -2.76
N GLU A 153 -2.77 -10.93 -1.59
CA GLU A 153 -3.74 -9.88 -1.23
C GLU A 153 -3.63 -8.63 -2.11
N VAL A 154 -2.41 -8.28 -2.54
CA VAL A 154 -2.21 -7.20 -3.53
C VAL A 154 -2.80 -7.60 -4.88
N CYS A 155 -2.54 -8.82 -5.36
CA CYS A 155 -3.13 -9.32 -6.61
C CYS A 155 -4.67 -9.36 -6.54
N ARG A 156 -5.23 -9.75 -5.38
CA ARG A 156 -6.69 -9.79 -5.14
C ARG A 156 -7.39 -8.43 -5.14
N ILE A 157 -6.67 -7.34 -5.23
CA ILE A 157 -7.26 -6.01 -5.51
C ILE A 157 -7.88 -5.99 -6.92
N LYS A 158 -7.31 -6.75 -7.85
CA LYS A 158 -7.75 -6.82 -9.25
C LYS A 158 -8.41 -8.14 -9.60
N GLU A 159 -7.92 -9.25 -9.11
CA GLU A 159 -8.32 -10.61 -9.44
C GLU A 159 -8.63 -11.39 -8.16
N ALA A 160 -9.92 -11.53 -7.83
CA ALA A 160 -10.37 -12.01 -6.53
C ALA A 160 -9.94 -13.46 -6.22
N ASP A 161 -9.90 -14.32 -7.24
CA ASP A 161 -9.63 -15.75 -7.10
C ASP A 161 -8.17 -16.12 -7.43
N VAL A 162 -7.27 -15.12 -7.45
CA VAL A 162 -5.86 -15.35 -7.74
C VAL A 162 -5.20 -16.20 -6.64
N SER A 163 -4.45 -17.20 -7.09
CA SER A 163 -3.50 -17.94 -6.25
C SER A 163 -2.15 -17.92 -6.94
N ILE A 164 -1.13 -17.56 -6.22
CA ILE A 164 0.25 -17.49 -6.73
C ILE A 164 1.07 -18.67 -6.20
N PRO A 165 2.04 -19.19 -6.97
CA PRO A 165 2.93 -20.23 -6.47
C PRO A 165 3.74 -19.71 -5.26
N GLY A 166 4.07 -20.61 -4.36
CA GLY A 166 5.01 -20.33 -3.28
C GLY A 166 6.39 -19.92 -3.80
N PRO A 167 7.30 -19.50 -2.90
CA PRO A 167 8.62 -19.03 -3.30
C PRO A 167 9.42 -20.10 -4.03
N PRO A 168 10.02 -19.80 -5.19
CA PRO A 168 10.87 -20.74 -5.92
C PRO A 168 12.03 -21.22 -5.04
N GLY A 169 12.23 -22.55 -4.93
CA GLY A 169 13.30 -23.09 -4.10
C GLY A 169 13.14 -22.88 -2.59
N GLY A 170 11.93 -22.49 -2.13
CA GLY A 170 11.61 -22.28 -0.72
C GLY A 170 12.02 -20.92 -0.14
N ALA A 171 12.50 -19.98 -0.98
CA ALA A 171 12.85 -18.63 -0.55
C ALA A 171 12.49 -17.58 -1.61
N TRP A 172 12.02 -16.41 -1.19
CA TRP A 172 11.77 -15.29 -2.08
C TRP A 172 13.09 -14.66 -2.54
N THR A 173 13.17 -14.36 -3.82
CA THR A 173 14.28 -13.62 -4.39
C THR A 173 14.24 -12.15 -4.01
N PRO A 174 15.39 -11.43 -3.95
CA PRO A 174 15.44 -10.00 -3.61
C PRO A 174 14.73 -9.10 -4.62
N ALA A 175 14.36 -9.62 -5.79
CA ALA A 175 13.55 -8.92 -6.78
C ALA A 175 12.68 -9.93 -7.54
N GLY A 176 11.49 -9.51 -7.96
CA GLY A 176 10.60 -10.34 -8.75
C GLY A 176 9.46 -9.55 -9.35
N LEU A 177 8.68 -10.25 -10.18
CA LEU A 177 7.55 -9.69 -10.92
C LEU A 177 6.45 -10.74 -11.07
N ILE A 178 5.21 -10.34 -10.83
CA ILE A 178 4.00 -11.08 -11.17
C ILE A 178 3.24 -10.27 -12.22
N MET A 179 2.84 -10.94 -13.30
CA MET A 179 2.01 -10.36 -14.35
C MET A 179 0.63 -10.99 -14.30
N GLY A 180 -0.41 -10.19 -14.08
CA GLY A 180 -1.80 -10.58 -14.17
C GLY A 180 -2.50 -9.90 -15.35
N GLU A 181 -3.79 -10.19 -15.53
CA GLU A 181 -4.58 -9.54 -16.58
C GLU A 181 -4.86 -8.06 -16.21
N GLY A 182 -4.17 -7.15 -16.89
CA GLY A 182 -4.30 -5.70 -16.69
C GLY A 182 -3.71 -5.17 -15.39
N PHE A 183 -2.76 -5.89 -14.75
CA PHE A 183 -1.97 -5.41 -13.64
C PHE A 183 -0.60 -6.11 -13.57
N SER A 184 0.30 -5.54 -12.80
CA SER A 184 1.56 -6.17 -12.42
C SER A 184 1.91 -5.85 -10.96
N VAL A 185 2.60 -6.77 -10.29
CA VAL A 185 3.16 -6.59 -8.96
C VAL A 185 4.65 -6.87 -9.05
N ALA A 186 5.46 -5.88 -8.71
CA ALA A 186 6.92 -6.01 -8.68
C ALA A 186 7.41 -5.75 -7.26
N TRP A 187 8.46 -6.46 -6.84
CA TRP A 187 9.16 -6.20 -5.59
C TRP A 187 10.66 -6.13 -5.79
N ARG A 188 11.31 -5.42 -4.89
CA ARG A 188 12.76 -5.26 -4.90
C ARG A 188 13.27 -4.90 -3.52
N VAL A 189 14.37 -5.52 -3.11
CA VAL A 189 15.15 -5.04 -1.95
C VAL A 189 15.95 -3.81 -2.38
N LEU A 190 15.84 -2.74 -1.59
CA LEU A 190 16.63 -1.53 -1.73
C LEU A 190 17.40 -1.34 -0.43
N ASP A 191 18.70 -1.12 -0.52
CA ASP A 191 19.55 -0.85 0.61
C ASP A 191 19.91 0.64 0.63
N ALA A 192 19.46 1.34 1.67
CA ALA A 192 19.58 2.79 1.80
C ALA A 192 21.04 3.26 1.80
N GLN A 193 22.00 2.43 2.23
CA GLN A 193 23.43 2.78 2.22
C GLN A 193 23.94 3.18 0.83
N PHE A 194 23.41 2.56 -0.24
CA PHE A 194 23.79 2.89 -1.62
C PHE A 194 23.17 4.21 -2.12
N TRP A 195 22.32 4.83 -1.32
CA TRP A 195 21.66 6.11 -1.64
C TRP A 195 22.11 7.25 -0.73
N GLY A 196 23.23 7.05 -0.03
CA GLY A 196 23.83 8.08 0.82
C GLY A 196 23.15 8.25 2.19
N VAL A 197 22.31 7.32 2.61
CA VAL A 197 21.66 7.31 3.92
C VAL A 197 22.28 6.19 4.76
N PRO A 198 22.93 6.49 5.89
CA PRO A 198 23.41 5.44 6.80
C PRO A 198 22.21 4.72 7.45
N GLN A 199 22.34 3.43 7.57
CA GLN A 199 21.43 2.56 8.35
C GLN A 199 22.15 1.99 9.54
#